data_2abe1ef2d1cfd016a39582a9f38c40ce
#
_entry.id   2abe1ef2d1cfd016a39582a9f38c40ce
#
_cell.length_a   1.000
_cell.length_b   1.000
_cell.length_c   1.000
_cell.angle_alpha   90.00
_cell.angle_beta   90.00
_cell.angle_gamma   90.00
#
_symmetry.space_group_name_H-M   'P 1'
#
loop_
_entity.id
_entity.type
_entity.pdbx_description
1 polymer ?
#
loop_
_entity_poly.entity_id
_entity_poly.type
_entity_poly.pdbx_seq_one_letter_code
_entity_poly.pdbx_strand_id
1 'polypeptide(L)'
;MLKINMSMFTLDVLDADKLYMSSDSHFNHTNIAKYCHRPFESRSEMNQSLIVNWNSVVPKDGIVVHCGDFMLPHKTGDKEYLKIWDKLNFKTLVLCRGNHDRIDCGTYQYDNKTVIVVDIAMVNVEGIKIMACHYPMLSYPADFQVFGHIHTLSDGTCYGIDGDVNDRLRKTQYDVGADQNNYTPVSYWQLVDIFRNKAKNNF
;
A
#
# COMPACT_ATOMS: atom_id res chain seq x y z
N MET A 1 9.07 -12.93 28.22
CA MET A 1 9.65 -12.00 27.25
C MET A 1 8.92 -12.19 25.92
N LEU A 2 8.04 -11.28 25.56
CA LEU A 2 7.31 -11.35 24.28
C LEU A 2 8.31 -11.11 23.15
N LYS A 3 8.63 -12.13 22.35
CA LYS A 3 9.40 -11.95 21.12
C LYS A 3 8.42 -11.48 20.04
N ILE A 4 8.41 -10.19 19.73
CA ILE A 4 7.76 -9.67 18.53
C ILE A 4 8.75 -9.94 17.40
N ASN A 5 8.51 -11.00 16.61
CA ASN A 5 9.26 -11.26 15.41
C ASN A 5 8.62 -10.45 14.27
N MET A 6 9.13 -9.24 14.02
CA MET A 6 8.80 -8.50 12.81
C MET A 6 9.52 -9.14 11.62
N SER A 7 8.77 -9.48 10.59
CA SER A 7 9.30 -10.00 9.33
C SER A 7 9.68 -8.85 8.41
N MET A 8 10.93 -8.83 7.95
CA MET A 8 11.44 -7.83 7.00
C MET A 8 11.96 -8.50 5.74
N PHE A 9 11.68 -7.90 4.58
CA PHE A 9 12.09 -8.36 3.27
C PHE A 9 12.76 -7.23 2.48
N THR A 10 13.83 -7.55 1.74
CA THR A 10 14.48 -6.60 0.83
C THR A 10 14.16 -7.00 -0.61
N LEU A 11 13.68 -6.04 -1.38
CA LEU A 11 13.33 -6.15 -2.78
C LEU A 11 14.24 -5.27 -3.63
N ASP A 12 15.04 -5.87 -4.51
CA ASP A 12 15.81 -5.15 -5.53
C ASP A 12 14.99 -5.08 -6.82
N VAL A 13 14.63 -3.87 -7.26
CA VAL A 13 13.86 -3.63 -8.47
C VAL A 13 14.77 -3.15 -9.58
N LEU A 14 14.88 -3.94 -10.65
CA LEU A 14 15.74 -3.65 -11.79
C LEU A 14 15.06 -2.80 -12.87
N ASP A 15 13.73 -2.76 -12.88
CA ASP A 15 12.91 -2.04 -13.86
C ASP A 15 11.88 -1.18 -13.10
N ALA A 16 12.23 0.09 -12.93
CA ALA A 16 11.42 1.05 -12.18
C ALA A 16 10.05 1.32 -12.84
N ASP A 17 9.92 1.12 -14.15
CA ASP A 17 8.65 1.31 -14.89
C ASP A 17 7.58 0.29 -14.46
N LYS A 18 8.01 -0.83 -13.86
CA LYS A 18 7.10 -1.88 -13.37
C LYS A 18 6.75 -1.76 -11.90
N LEU A 19 7.33 -0.80 -11.16
CA LEU A 19 7.11 -0.66 -9.73
C LEU A 19 5.93 0.27 -9.42
N TYR A 20 5.00 -0.26 -8.63
CA TYR A 20 3.82 0.45 -8.12
C TYR A 20 3.70 0.29 -6.62
N MET A 21 3.08 1.26 -5.97
CA MET A 21 2.83 1.26 -4.52
C MET A 21 1.37 1.57 -4.23
N SER A 22 0.82 0.95 -3.19
CA SER A 22 -0.55 1.16 -2.74
C SER A 22 -0.68 0.82 -1.26
N SER A 23 -1.78 1.19 -0.64
CA SER A 23 -2.18 0.80 0.71
C SER A 23 -3.69 0.93 0.90
N ASP A 24 -4.19 0.38 1.99
CA ASP A 24 -5.56 0.61 2.49
C ASP A 24 -6.65 0.34 1.44
N SER A 25 -6.46 -0.68 0.62
CA SER A 25 -7.48 -1.10 -0.35
C SER A 25 -8.76 -1.53 0.35
N HIS A 26 -8.66 -2.21 1.49
CA HIS A 26 -9.78 -2.67 2.30
C HIS A 26 -10.82 -3.47 1.50
N PHE A 27 -10.35 -4.36 0.61
CA PHE A 27 -11.27 -5.26 -0.09
C PHE A 27 -12.19 -5.98 0.90
N ASN A 28 -13.45 -6.11 0.56
CA ASN A 28 -14.50 -6.71 1.39
C ASN A 28 -14.88 -5.96 2.68
N HIS A 29 -14.35 -4.77 2.94
CA HIS A 29 -14.64 -4.00 4.14
C HIS A 29 -15.80 -3.01 3.91
N THR A 30 -17.03 -3.43 4.21
CA THR A 30 -18.25 -2.63 3.94
C THR A 30 -18.24 -1.24 4.61
N ASN A 31 -17.73 -1.16 5.83
CA ASN A 31 -17.83 0.08 6.62
C ASN A 31 -16.77 1.13 6.25
N ILE A 32 -15.68 0.74 5.59
CA ILE A 32 -14.61 1.70 5.23
C ILE A 32 -15.12 2.80 4.31
N ALA A 33 -16.07 2.48 3.41
CA ALA A 33 -16.66 3.47 2.53
C ALA A 33 -17.36 4.59 3.32
N LYS A 34 -17.99 4.26 4.44
CA LYS A 34 -18.60 5.26 5.33
C LYS A 34 -17.55 6.02 6.15
N TYR A 35 -16.55 5.33 6.67
CA TYR A 35 -15.53 5.93 7.53
C TYR A 35 -14.66 6.94 6.77
N CYS A 36 -14.26 6.60 5.55
CA CYS A 36 -13.39 7.42 4.72
C CYS A 36 -14.15 8.20 3.64
N HIS A 37 -15.48 8.29 3.73
CA HIS A 37 -16.34 8.98 2.76
C HIS A 37 -16.09 8.57 1.31
N ARG A 38 -15.77 7.26 1.08
CA ARG A 38 -15.53 6.72 -0.27
C ARG A 38 -16.81 6.79 -1.09
N PRO A 39 -16.75 7.18 -2.37
CA PRO A 39 -17.94 7.39 -3.21
C PRO A 39 -18.51 6.07 -3.78
N PHE A 40 -18.69 5.06 -2.92
CA PHE A 40 -19.21 3.76 -3.31
C PHE A 40 -20.47 3.42 -2.51
N GLU A 41 -21.53 3.05 -3.21
CA GLU A 41 -22.81 2.69 -2.61
C GLU A 41 -22.82 1.28 -2.01
N SER A 42 -21.95 0.42 -2.50
CA SER A 42 -21.85 -0.97 -2.05
C SER A 42 -20.42 -1.50 -2.00
N ARG A 43 -20.22 -2.53 -1.15
CA ARG A 43 -18.96 -3.28 -1.09
C ARG A 43 -18.56 -3.88 -2.45
N SER A 44 -19.53 -4.36 -3.21
CA SER A 44 -19.29 -4.95 -4.53
C SER A 44 -18.79 -3.92 -5.52
N GLU A 45 -19.41 -2.76 -5.55
CA GLU A 45 -18.99 -1.62 -6.36
C GLU A 45 -17.59 -1.14 -5.99
N MET A 46 -17.32 -0.94 -4.69
CA MET A 46 -16.00 -0.58 -4.21
C MET A 46 -14.93 -1.58 -4.66
N ASN A 47 -15.17 -2.88 -4.43
CA ASN A 47 -14.21 -3.91 -4.85
C ASN A 47 -13.98 -3.89 -6.36
N GLN A 48 -15.04 -3.76 -7.15
CA GLN A 48 -14.93 -3.72 -8.62
C GLN A 48 -14.17 -2.48 -9.09
N SER A 49 -14.44 -1.31 -8.53
CA SER A 49 -13.76 -0.07 -8.87
C SER A 49 -12.27 -0.14 -8.52
N LEU A 50 -11.91 -0.66 -7.33
CA LEU A 50 -10.51 -0.87 -6.94
C LEU A 50 -9.78 -1.81 -7.91
N ILE A 51 -10.43 -2.91 -8.35
CA ILE A 51 -9.85 -3.85 -9.32
C ILE A 51 -9.64 -3.16 -10.68
N VAL A 52 -10.63 -2.42 -11.16
CA VAL A 52 -10.55 -1.71 -12.44
C VAL A 52 -9.42 -0.67 -12.40
N ASN A 53 -9.38 0.16 -11.37
CA ASN A 53 -8.35 1.19 -11.21
C ASN A 53 -6.94 0.59 -11.11
N TRP A 54 -6.78 -0.47 -10.31
CA TRP A 54 -5.52 -1.20 -10.21
C TRP A 54 -5.06 -1.71 -11.58
N ASN A 55 -5.93 -2.43 -12.28
CA ASN A 55 -5.62 -3.05 -13.56
C ASN A 55 -5.43 -2.04 -14.71
N SER A 56 -5.90 -0.81 -14.54
CA SER A 56 -5.70 0.26 -15.53
C SER A 56 -4.27 0.79 -15.56
N VAL A 57 -3.52 0.64 -14.46
CA VAL A 57 -2.15 1.17 -14.34
C VAL A 57 -1.11 0.07 -14.16
N VAL A 58 -1.42 -1.00 -13.42
CA VAL A 58 -0.48 -2.09 -13.15
C VAL A 58 -0.50 -3.11 -14.29
N PRO A 59 0.62 -3.34 -14.99
CA PRO A 59 0.70 -4.37 -16.01
C PRO A 59 0.75 -5.78 -15.38
N LYS A 60 0.49 -6.83 -16.20
CA LYS A 60 0.51 -8.22 -15.72
C LYS A 60 1.87 -8.68 -15.20
N ASP A 61 2.95 -8.09 -15.68
CA ASP A 61 4.33 -8.33 -15.21
C ASP A 61 4.80 -7.28 -14.18
N GLY A 62 3.87 -6.48 -13.65
CA GLY A 62 4.14 -5.44 -12.65
C GLY A 62 4.59 -5.99 -11.30
N ILE A 63 5.30 -5.14 -10.58
CA ILE A 63 5.72 -5.33 -9.19
C ILE A 63 4.93 -4.35 -8.34
N VAL A 64 4.20 -4.84 -7.35
CA VAL A 64 3.44 -3.98 -6.44
C VAL A 64 3.92 -4.17 -5.02
N VAL A 65 4.16 -3.07 -4.32
CA VAL A 65 4.37 -3.03 -2.87
C VAL A 65 3.14 -2.43 -2.22
N HIS A 66 2.41 -3.24 -1.46
CA HIS A 66 1.19 -2.82 -0.77
C HIS A 66 1.46 -2.66 0.73
N CYS A 67 1.25 -1.47 1.25
CA CYS A 67 1.58 -1.11 2.62
C CYS A 67 0.51 -1.50 3.65
N GLY A 68 -0.25 -2.55 3.40
CA GLY A 68 -1.16 -3.15 4.38
C GLY A 68 -2.61 -2.70 4.28
N ASP A 69 -3.42 -3.33 5.13
CA ASP A 69 -4.88 -3.22 5.09
C ASP A 69 -5.43 -3.50 3.68
N PHE A 70 -4.89 -4.60 3.11
CA PHE A 70 -5.27 -5.05 1.78
C PHE A 70 -6.75 -5.46 1.74
N MET A 71 -7.19 -6.23 2.74
CA MET A 71 -8.58 -6.65 2.83
C MET A 71 -9.03 -6.92 4.27
N LEU A 72 -10.36 -6.95 4.48
CA LEU A 72 -10.97 -7.47 5.70
C LEU A 72 -11.53 -8.88 5.43
N PRO A 73 -10.76 -9.95 5.67
CA PRO A 73 -11.22 -11.31 5.45
C PRO A 73 -12.18 -11.76 6.55
N HIS A 74 -13.16 -12.60 6.22
CA HIS A 74 -14.04 -13.22 7.22
C HIS A 74 -13.33 -14.29 8.03
N LYS A 75 -12.32 -14.95 7.42
CA LYS A 75 -11.53 -16.02 8.05
C LYS A 75 -10.04 -15.75 7.87
N THR A 76 -9.25 -16.24 8.83
CA THR A 76 -7.78 -16.23 8.73
C THR A 76 -7.32 -17.15 7.60
N GLY A 77 -6.24 -16.78 6.92
CA GLY A 77 -5.60 -17.55 5.86
C GLY A 77 -5.74 -16.91 4.48
N ASP A 78 -5.24 -17.60 3.47
CA ASP A 78 -5.03 -17.08 2.12
C ASP A 78 -6.24 -17.18 1.18
N LYS A 79 -7.21 -18.05 1.49
CA LYS A 79 -8.31 -18.40 0.54
C LYS A 79 -9.15 -17.21 0.06
N GLU A 80 -9.36 -16.20 0.91
CA GLU A 80 -10.10 -15.00 0.50
C GLU A 80 -9.22 -14.05 -0.29
N TYR A 81 -7.93 -13.95 0.08
CA TYR A 81 -6.93 -13.19 -0.66
C TYR A 81 -6.76 -13.70 -2.10
N LEU A 82 -6.67 -15.02 -2.28
CA LEU A 82 -6.55 -15.65 -3.61
C LEU A 82 -7.64 -15.19 -4.57
N LYS A 83 -8.89 -15.03 -4.10
CA LYS A 83 -10.03 -14.57 -4.92
C LYS A 83 -9.86 -13.13 -5.44
N ILE A 84 -9.13 -12.30 -4.70
CA ILE A 84 -8.84 -10.93 -5.12
C ILE A 84 -7.57 -10.92 -5.97
N TRP A 85 -6.49 -11.61 -5.54
CA TRP A 85 -5.23 -11.69 -6.28
C TRP A 85 -5.41 -12.25 -7.70
N ASP A 86 -6.34 -13.18 -7.88
CA ASP A 86 -6.69 -13.72 -9.20
C ASP A 86 -7.14 -12.63 -10.19
N LYS A 87 -7.84 -11.63 -9.69
CA LYS A 87 -8.43 -10.54 -10.50
C LYS A 87 -7.48 -9.37 -10.74
N LEU A 88 -6.41 -9.25 -9.96
CA LEU A 88 -5.47 -8.14 -10.03
C LEU A 88 -4.30 -8.46 -10.96
N ASN A 89 -3.86 -7.47 -11.73
CA ASN A 89 -2.63 -7.54 -12.51
C ASN A 89 -1.42 -7.34 -11.60
N PHE A 90 -0.51 -8.27 -11.60
CA PHE A 90 0.86 -8.20 -11.07
C PHE A 90 1.62 -9.48 -11.38
N LYS A 91 2.93 -9.43 -11.37
CA LYS A 91 3.82 -10.60 -11.34
C LYS A 91 4.28 -10.89 -9.92
N THR A 92 4.64 -9.81 -9.19
CA THR A 92 5.09 -9.88 -7.80
C THR A 92 4.31 -8.87 -6.96
N LEU A 93 3.74 -9.33 -5.86
CA LEU A 93 3.10 -8.50 -4.83
C LEU A 93 3.87 -8.69 -3.52
N VAL A 94 4.45 -7.61 -2.98
CA VAL A 94 4.93 -7.57 -1.60
C VAL A 94 3.87 -6.91 -0.76
N LEU A 95 3.24 -7.67 0.14
CA LEU A 95 2.21 -7.21 1.05
C LEU A 95 2.82 -7.02 2.45
N CYS A 96 3.02 -5.76 2.86
CA CYS A 96 3.30 -5.42 4.25
C CYS A 96 1.99 -5.48 5.04
N ARG A 97 1.88 -6.34 6.07
CA ARG A 97 0.62 -6.52 6.78
C ARG A 97 0.17 -5.25 7.51
N GLY A 98 -1.09 -4.91 7.37
CA GLY A 98 -1.79 -3.94 8.21
C GLY A 98 -2.53 -4.62 9.37
N ASN A 99 -3.25 -3.82 10.16
CA ASN A 99 -3.99 -4.32 11.33
C ASN A 99 -5.26 -5.11 10.96
N HIS A 100 -5.78 -4.96 9.76
CA HIS A 100 -6.93 -5.73 9.26
C HIS A 100 -6.52 -7.01 8.53
N ASP A 101 -5.27 -7.14 8.11
CA ASP A 101 -4.81 -8.32 7.38
C ASP A 101 -4.69 -9.55 8.32
N ARG A 102 -5.29 -10.67 7.89
CA ARG A 102 -5.32 -11.94 8.65
C ARG A 102 -4.66 -13.06 7.85
N ILE A 103 -3.45 -12.81 7.41
CA ILE A 103 -2.62 -13.73 6.63
C ILE A 103 -1.24 -13.82 7.28
N ASP A 104 -0.62 -15.00 7.29
CA ASP A 104 0.70 -15.20 7.86
C ASP A 104 1.80 -14.65 6.95
N CYS A 105 2.92 -14.22 7.54
CA CYS A 105 4.11 -13.89 6.78
C CYS A 105 4.65 -15.12 6.07
N GLY A 106 5.08 -14.95 4.82
CA GLY A 106 5.58 -16.03 3.99
C GLY A 106 5.52 -15.72 2.51
N THR A 107 5.92 -16.68 1.69
CA THR A 107 5.84 -16.58 0.24
C THR A 107 4.76 -17.53 -0.28
N TYR A 108 3.83 -16.95 -1.03
CA TYR A 108 2.71 -17.66 -1.65
C TYR A 108 2.91 -17.65 -3.16
N GLN A 109 2.89 -18.84 -3.75
CA GLN A 109 2.92 -19.03 -5.20
C GLN A 109 1.51 -19.35 -5.68
N TYR A 110 1.01 -18.56 -6.62
CA TYR A 110 -0.31 -18.74 -7.18
C TYR A 110 -0.26 -18.53 -8.70
N ASP A 111 -0.47 -19.60 -9.44
CA ASP A 111 -0.31 -19.62 -10.89
C ASP A 111 1.07 -19.08 -11.28
N ASN A 112 1.14 -18.02 -12.08
CA ASN A 112 2.39 -17.35 -12.46
C ASN A 112 2.72 -16.13 -11.59
N LYS A 113 2.06 -15.95 -10.46
CA LYS A 113 2.20 -14.82 -9.52
C LYS A 113 2.93 -15.23 -8.25
N THR A 114 3.72 -14.32 -7.72
CA THR A 114 4.37 -14.47 -6.41
C THR A 114 3.83 -13.41 -5.46
N VAL A 115 3.37 -13.82 -4.28
CA VAL A 115 3.00 -12.90 -3.20
C VAL A 115 3.92 -13.14 -2.00
N ILE A 116 4.56 -12.08 -1.52
CA ILE A 116 5.46 -12.10 -0.37
C ILE A 116 4.80 -11.28 0.73
N VAL A 117 4.40 -11.93 1.81
CA VAL A 117 3.74 -11.28 2.94
C VAL A 117 4.76 -11.07 4.06
N VAL A 118 4.91 -9.83 4.49
CA VAL A 118 5.89 -9.40 5.51
C VAL A 118 5.29 -8.31 6.40
N ASP A 119 6.03 -7.79 7.37
CA ASP A 119 5.62 -6.62 8.14
C ASP A 119 6.26 -5.34 7.58
N ILE A 120 7.49 -5.45 7.09
CA ILE A 120 8.27 -4.33 6.53
C ILE A 120 8.95 -4.80 5.24
N ALA A 121 8.90 -3.98 4.20
CA ALA A 121 9.69 -4.16 3.00
C ALA A 121 10.69 -3.02 2.84
N MET A 122 11.92 -3.35 2.45
CA MET A 122 12.91 -2.41 1.99
C MET A 122 13.06 -2.56 0.48
N VAL A 123 12.74 -1.52 -0.27
CA VAL A 123 12.76 -1.52 -1.74
C VAL A 123 13.96 -0.71 -2.21
N ASN A 124 14.85 -1.36 -2.95
CA ASN A 124 15.97 -0.71 -3.62
C ASN A 124 15.63 -0.54 -5.10
N VAL A 125 15.63 0.68 -5.59
CA VAL A 125 15.31 1.00 -6.99
C VAL A 125 16.07 2.26 -7.41
N GLU A 126 16.74 2.24 -8.56
CA GLU A 126 17.49 3.40 -9.08
C GLU A 126 18.45 4.02 -8.05
N GLY A 127 19.09 3.20 -7.20
CA GLY A 127 19.98 3.66 -6.12
C GLY A 127 19.28 4.30 -4.91
N ILE A 128 17.96 4.35 -4.90
CA ILE A 128 17.13 4.90 -3.81
C ILE A 128 16.63 3.75 -2.94
N LYS A 129 16.63 3.96 -1.63
CA LYS A 129 16.03 3.05 -0.64
C LYS A 129 14.69 3.58 -0.18
N ILE A 130 13.65 2.79 -0.34
CA ILE A 130 12.29 3.10 0.12
C ILE A 130 11.88 2.07 1.16
N MET A 131 11.54 2.52 2.35
CA MET A 131 10.93 1.66 3.36
C MET A 131 9.42 1.66 3.18
N ALA A 132 8.83 0.49 3.06
CA ALA A 132 7.40 0.28 2.97
C ALA A 132 6.90 -0.49 4.20
N CYS A 133 5.92 0.05 4.88
CA CYS A 133 5.24 -0.61 6.00
C CYS A 133 3.87 0.04 6.22
N HIS A 134 3.03 -0.54 7.07
CA HIS A 134 1.67 -0.02 7.25
C HIS A 134 1.62 1.31 7.99
N TYR A 135 2.47 1.49 9.00
CA TYR A 135 2.42 2.67 9.87
C TYR A 135 3.47 3.74 9.51
N PRO A 136 3.14 5.06 9.57
CA PRO A 136 4.15 6.11 9.49
C PRO A 136 5.10 6.03 10.68
N MET A 137 6.41 6.11 10.43
CA MET A 137 7.46 6.00 11.45
C MET A 137 8.15 7.32 11.72
N LEU A 138 8.48 7.59 12.99
CA LEU A 138 9.27 8.78 13.37
C LEU A 138 10.70 8.73 12.84
N SER A 139 11.26 7.54 12.64
CA SER A 139 12.62 7.35 12.11
C SER A 139 12.69 6.02 11.36
N TYR A 140 13.39 5.99 10.25
CA TYR A 140 13.54 4.81 9.39
C TYR A 140 14.88 4.85 8.64
N PRO A 141 15.49 3.68 8.35
CA PRO A 141 16.81 3.58 7.74
C PRO A 141 16.72 3.54 6.19
N ALA A 142 16.05 4.54 5.59
CA ALA A 142 15.85 4.65 4.15
C ALA A 142 15.79 6.12 3.72
N ASP A 143 15.90 6.38 2.42
CA ASP A 143 15.79 7.74 1.87
C ASP A 143 14.33 8.23 1.97
N PHE A 144 13.38 7.34 1.72
CA PHE A 144 11.94 7.60 1.77
C PHE A 144 11.18 6.52 2.52
N GLN A 145 10.01 6.88 3.03
CA GLN A 145 9.03 5.94 3.55
C GLN A 145 7.70 6.11 2.80
N VAL A 146 7.13 4.97 2.39
CA VAL A 146 5.73 4.86 1.96
C VAL A 146 4.95 4.04 3.00
N PHE A 147 3.73 4.45 3.25
CA PHE A 147 2.90 3.88 4.32
C PHE A 147 1.41 4.00 3.99
N GLY A 148 0.55 3.59 4.90
CA GLY A 148 -0.89 3.73 4.86
C GLY A 148 -1.46 4.03 6.24
N HIS A 149 -2.56 3.35 6.63
CA HIS A 149 -3.18 3.38 7.95
C HIS A 149 -3.95 4.66 8.32
N ILE A 150 -3.41 5.82 8.02
CA ILE A 150 -3.98 7.10 8.46
C ILE A 150 -5.09 7.62 7.53
N HIS A 151 -5.29 6.96 6.40
CA HIS A 151 -6.34 7.31 5.43
C HIS A 151 -6.36 8.80 5.11
N THR A 152 -5.22 9.34 4.66
CA THR A 152 -5.14 10.73 4.20
C THR A 152 -6.11 10.92 3.03
N LEU A 153 -6.94 11.96 3.11
CA LEU A 153 -7.86 12.34 2.05
C LEU A 153 -7.21 13.33 1.09
N SER A 154 -7.82 13.54 -0.06
CA SER A 154 -7.30 14.46 -1.09
C SER A 154 -7.19 15.92 -0.64
N ASP A 155 -7.92 16.33 0.40
CA ASP A 155 -7.86 17.65 1.04
C ASP A 155 -6.79 17.76 2.13
N GLY A 156 -6.02 16.69 2.40
CA GLY A 156 -4.99 16.64 3.43
C GLY A 156 -5.50 16.30 4.83
N THR A 157 -6.79 16.11 5.02
CA THR A 157 -7.35 15.61 6.29
C THR A 157 -7.14 14.11 6.41
N CYS A 158 -7.23 13.56 7.62
CA CYS A 158 -7.12 12.13 7.88
C CYS A 158 -8.30 11.64 8.70
N TYR A 159 -8.74 10.43 8.42
CA TYR A 159 -9.80 9.82 9.20
C TYR A 159 -9.31 9.52 10.62
N GLY A 160 -10.05 10.03 11.62
CA GLY A 160 -9.80 9.72 13.05
C GLY A 160 -8.57 10.39 13.66
N ILE A 161 -7.95 11.35 12.99
CA ILE A 161 -6.84 12.15 13.52
C ILE A 161 -7.23 13.62 13.47
N ASP A 162 -7.29 14.27 14.63
CA ASP A 162 -7.55 15.70 14.72
C ASP A 162 -6.33 16.51 14.25
N GLY A 163 -6.56 17.46 13.35
CA GLY A 163 -5.56 18.40 12.85
C GLY A 163 -4.89 17.96 11.55
N ASP A 164 -4.05 18.83 11.00
CA ASP A 164 -3.30 18.57 9.79
C ASP A 164 -2.17 17.56 10.06
N VAL A 165 -2.28 16.37 9.49
CA VAL A 165 -1.28 15.32 9.63
C VAL A 165 -0.05 15.61 8.78
N ASN A 166 -0.18 16.38 7.70
CA ASN A 166 0.95 16.74 6.86
C ASN A 166 2.02 17.49 7.65
N ASP A 167 1.64 18.29 8.65
CA ASP A 167 2.59 18.99 9.53
C ASP A 167 3.40 18.03 10.45
N ARG A 168 2.91 16.80 10.64
CA ARG A 168 3.56 15.78 11.48
C ARG A 168 4.41 14.82 10.68
N LEU A 169 4.17 14.71 9.37
CA LEU A 169 4.89 13.82 8.48
C LEU A 169 6.18 14.51 7.99
N ARG A 170 7.21 13.71 7.81
CA ARG A 170 8.44 14.18 7.14
C ARG A 170 8.17 14.36 5.65
N LYS A 171 8.88 15.29 5.01
CA LYS A 171 8.82 15.47 3.55
C LYS A 171 9.23 14.22 2.74
N THR A 172 10.00 13.35 3.40
CA THR A 172 10.42 12.04 2.86
C THR A 172 9.41 10.91 3.13
N GLN A 173 8.20 11.24 3.61
CA GLN A 173 7.11 10.29 3.85
C GLN A 173 5.93 10.57 2.92
N TYR A 174 5.28 9.50 2.44
CA TYR A 174 4.08 9.61 1.63
C TYR A 174 3.08 8.48 1.92
N ASP A 175 1.82 8.85 2.14
CA ASP A 175 0.70 7.92 2.25
C ASP A 175 0.29 7.45 0.86
N VAL A 176 0.55 6.17 0.57
CA VAL A 176 0.17 5.52 -0.70
C VAL A 176 -1.21 4.88 -0.61
N GLY A 177 -1.99 5.23 0.41
CA GLY A 177 -3.35 4.76 0.65
C GLY A 177 -4.30 5.08 -0.50
N ALA A 178 -5.28 4.20 -0.68
CA ALA A 178 -6.28 4.30 -1.75
C ALA A 178 -7.05 5.63 -1.70
N ASP A 179 -7.37 6.12 -0.50
CA ASP A 179 -8.18 7.32 -0.30
C ASP A 179 -7.50 8.59 -0.83
N GLN A 180 -6.18 8.71 -0.66
CA GLN A 180 -5.41 9.85 -1.15
C GLN A 180 -5.12 9.76 -2.65
N ASN A 181 -5.08 8.57 -3.22
CA ASN A 181 -4.59 8.32 -4.58
C ASN A 181 -5.69 7.91 -5.56
N ASN A 182 -6.92 8.43 -5.38
CA ASN A 182 -8.07 8.15 -6.23
C ASN A 182 -8.30 6.64 -6.45
N TYR A 183 -8.09 5.84 -5.41
CA TYR A 183 -8.27 4.39 -5.42
C TYR A 183 -7.41 3.66 -6.47
N THR A 184 -6.24 4.25 -6.81
CA THR A 184 -5.35 3.77 -7.89
C THR A 184 -3.93 3.61 -7.35
N PRO A 185 -3.21 2.51 -7.63
CA PRO A 185 -1.80 2.37 -7.27
C PRO A 185 -0.94 3.47 -7.87
N VAL A 186 0.03 3.97 -7.10
CA VAL A 186 0.97 5.02 -7.48
C VAL A 186 2.19 4.37 -8.14
N SER A 187 2.57 4.79 -9.36
CA SER A 187 3.80 4.33 -9.99
C SER A 187 5.03 4.91 -9.30
N TYR A 188 6.18 4.26 -9.47
CA TYR A 188 7.45 4.77 -8.96
C TYR A 188 7.74 6.21 -9.44
N TRP A 189 7.51 6.51 -10.70
CA TRP A 189 7.78 7.84 -11.25
C TRP A 189 6.84 8.92 -10.71
N GLN A 190 5.58 8.59 -10.49
CA GLN A 190 4.66 9.50 -9.78
C GLN A 190 5.15 9.76 -8.34
N LEU A 191 5.63 8.73 -7.65
CA LEU A 191 6.19 8.87 -6.31
C LEU A 191 7.44 9.76 -6.31
N VAL A 192 8.34 9.60 -7.27
CA VAL A 192 9.52 10.45 -7.46
C VAL A 192 9.11 11.91 -7.65
N ASP A 193 8.09 12.19 -8.46
CA ASP A 193 7.61 13.56 -8.68
C ASP A 193 6.97 14.15 -7.43
N ILE A 194 6.21 13.34 -6.66
CA ILE A 194 5.65 13.77 -5.38
C ILE A 194 6.76 14.20 -4.42
N PHE A 195 7.81 13.39 -4.25
CA PHE A 195 8.91 13.72 -3.35
C PHE A 195 9.74 14.93 -3.85
N ARG A 196 9.95 15.06 -5.15
CA ARG A 196 10.60 16.24 -5.74
C ARG A 196 9.81 17.52 -5.45
N ASN A 197 8.49 17.47 -5.57
CA ASN A 197 7.62 18.61 -5.29
C ASN A 197 7.60 18.96 -3.79
N LYS A 198 7.53 17.96 -2.90
CA LYS A 198 7.65 18.16 -1.45
C LYS A 198 9.00 18.80 -1.06
N ALA A 199 10.08 18.46 -1.76
CA ALA A 199 11.39 19.06 -1.51
C ALA A 199 11.47 20.53 -1.96
N LYS A 200 10.79 20.92 -3.06
CA LYS A 200 10.80 22.29 -3.61
C LYS A 200 9.97 23.26 -2.78
N ASN A 201 8.89 22.81 -2.14
CA ASN A 201 7.97 23.66 -1.35
C ASN A 201 8.53 24.06 0.01
N ASN A 202 9.83 24.40 0.08
CA ASN A 202 10.57 24.79 1.28
C ASN A 202 10.83 26.29 1.38
N PHE A 203 10.10 27.13 0.64
CA PHE A 203 10.26 28.57 0.72
C PHE A 203 8.93 29.26 0.93
#